data_0239aa8de0317f0c364ee3bcbbd6223e
#
_entry.id   0239aa8de0317f0c364ee3bcbbd6223e
#
_cell.length_a   1.000
_cell.length_b   1.000
_cell.length_c   1.000
_cell.angle_alpha   90.00
_cell.angle_beta   90.00
_cell.angle_gamma   90.00
#
_symmetry.space_group_name_H-M   'P 1'
#
loop_
_entity.id
_entity.type
_entity.pdbx_description
1 polymer ?
#
loop_
_entity_poly.entity_id
_entity_poly.type
_entity_poly.pdbx_seq_one_letter_code
_entity_poly.pdbx_strand_id
1 'polypeptide(L)'
;PYVEGLTLKATASLDKTFRFRKIWQKPWYLYSWDGTSMDENGQPLLVEGKKGFSDPRLTESMEDNLGVLLSGIASYSHTFAQDHDVNILAGVERITDKGDSFEAYRRYFLSAAIDQLFAGGQDEMNNTGTGYEEARLNYFGRVNYAYKSKYLVEFVWRYQGSYIFDRSNKFGFFPGISLGYVI
;
A
#
# COMPACT_ATOMS: atom_id res chain seq x y z
N PRO A 1 -35.97 5.29 -22.80
CA PRO A 1 -35.45 4.48 -23.91
C PRO A 1 -34.09 3.90 -23.52
N TYR A 2 -34.04 2.58 -23.39
CA TYR A 2 -32.78 1.88 -23.15
C TYR A 2 -32.10 1.67 -24.52
N VAL A 3 -30.79 1.93 -24.60
CA VAL A 3 -30.00 1.61 -25.79
C VAL A 3 -29.57 0.15 -25.67
N GLU A 4 -30.10 -0.69 -26.53
CA GLU A 4 -29.76 -2.11 -26.58
C GLU A 4 -28.24 -2.29 -26.82
N GLY A 5 -27.60 -3.19 -26.06
CA GLY A 5 -26.16 -3.42 -26.13
C GLY A 5 -25.30 -2.45 -25.32
N LEU A 6 -25.87 -1.39 -24.71
CA LEU A 6 -25.13 -0.45 -23.85
C LEU A 6 -25.15 -0.91 -22.39
N THR A 7 -23.97 -0.99 -21.80
CA THR A 7 -23.78 -1.24 -20.36
C THR A 7 -22.94 -0.13 -19.74
N LEU A 8 -23.40 0.40 -18.61
CA LEU A 8 -22.65 1.37 -17.81
C LEU A 8 -22.28 0.74 -16.46
N LYS A 9 -21.03 0.88 -16.08
CA LYS A 9 -20.51 0.42 -14.78
C LYS A 9 -19.79 1.55 -14.09
N ALA A 10 -20.13 1.79 -12.82
CA ALA A 10 -19.39 2.66 -11.92
C ALA A 10 -18.83 1.82 -10.77
N THR A 11 -17.59 2.10 -10.38
CA THR A 11 -16.91 1.42 -9.28
C THR A 11 -16.28 2.46 -8.37
N ALA A 12 -16.46 2.28 -7.07
CA ALA A 12 -15.74 3.00 -6.04
C ALA A 12 -15.11 1.97 -5.10
N SER A 13 -13.80 2.10 -4.85
CA SER A 13 -13.06 1.29 -3.89
C SER A 13 -12.37 2.21 -2.91
N LEU A 14 -12.34 1.80 -1.66
CA LEU A 14 -11.68 2.50 -0.57
C LEU A 14 -10.85 1.49 0.19
N ASP A 15 -9.53 1.69 0.16
CA ASP A 15 -8.55 0.86 0.85
C ASP A 15 -7.93 1.67 1.98
N LYS A 16 -8.18 1.22 3.22
CA LYS A 16 -7.65 1.88 4.42
C LYS A 16 -6.73 0.93 5.15
N THR A 17 -5.48 1.36 5.36
CA THR A 17 -4.52 0.67 6.21
C THR A 17 -4.14 1.56 7.37
N PHE A 18 -4.37 1.09 8.56
CA PHE A 18 -3.90 1.72 9.78
C PHE A 18 -3.02 0.72 10.54
N ARG A 19 -1.80 1.13 10.85
CA ARG A 19 -0.86 0.34 11.62
C ARG A 19 -0.34 1.16 12.80
N PHE A 20 -0.53 0.65 14.00
CA PHE A 20 0.13 1.13 15.19
C PHE A 20 1.14 0.08 15.65
N ARG A 21 2.36 0.50 15.95
CA ARG A 21 3.42 -0.35 16.43
C ARG A 21 4.02 0.25 17.68
N LYS A 22 4.15 -0.60 18.70
CA LYS A 22 4.79 -0.27 19.97
C LYS A 22 5.92 -1.25 20.22
N ILE A 23 7.14 -0.76 20.43
CA ILE A 23 8.31 -1.55 20.71
C ILE A 23 8.86 -1.11 22.06
N TRP A 24 8.65 -1.94 23.07
CA TRP A 24 9.18 -1.77 24.38
C TRP A 24 10.39 -2.67 24.57
N GLN A 25 11.55 -2.10 24.88
CA GLN A 25 12.81 -2.81 25.08
C GLN A 25 13.35 -2.45 26.46
N LYS A 26 13.70 -3.45 27.23
CA LYS A 26 14.22 -3.29 28.59
C LYS A 26 15.40 -4.20 28.83
N PRO A 27 16.29 -3.88 29.80
CA PRO A 27 17.32 -4.81 30.23
C PRO A 27 16.66 -6.08 30.80
N TRP A 28 17.32 -7.18 30.64
CA TRP A 28 16.97 -8.47 31.22
C TRP A 28 18.21 -9.10 31.83
N TYR A 29 18.04 -10.09 32.68
CA TYR A 29 19.11 -10.66 33.46
C TYR A 29 19.20 -12.15 33.20
N LEU A 30 20.44 -12.66 33.11
CA LEU A 30 20.76 -14.08 33.10
C LEU A 30 21.60 -14.40 34.33
N TYR A 31 21.36 -15.57 34.85
CA TYR A 31 22.20 -16.17 35.85
C TYR A 31 23.12 -17.19 35.21
N SER A 32 24.40 -17.07 35.47
CA SER A 32 25.42 -17.98 34.99
C SER A 32 26.15 -18.64 36.15
N TRP A 33 26.53 -19.88 35.98
CA TRP A 33 27.37 -20.63 36.89
C TRP A 33 28.69 -20.94 36.18
N ASP A 34 29.80 -20.85 36.91
CA ASP A 34 31.15 -21.10 36.39
C ASP A 34 31.50 -22.59 36.32
N GLY A 35 30.60 -23.49 36.75
CA GLY A 35 30.77 -24.93 36.73
C GLY A 35 31.46 -25.48 37.98
N THR A 36 31.93 -24.61 38.90
CA THR A 36 32.73 -25.02 40.05
C THR A 36 32.31 -24.41 41.40
N SER A 37 31.93 -23.15 41.41
CA SER A 37 31.59 -22.44 42.64
C SER A 37 30.26 -22.86 43.23
N MET A 38 30.25 -23.14 44.54
CA MET A 38 29.06 -23.50 45.32
C MET A 38 28.82 -22.47 46.40
N ASP A 39 27.55 -22.31 46.80
CA ASP A 39 27.15 -21.53 47.96
C ASP A 39 27.38 -22.32 49.29
N GLU A 40 27.08 -21.67 50.43
CA GLU A 40 27.21 -22.28 51.77
C GLU A 40 26.33 -23.53 51.95
N ASN A 41 25.30 -23.74 51.12
CA ASN A 41 24.40 -24.87 51.14
C ASN A 41 24.76 -25.94 50.12
N GLY A 42 25.87 -25.79 49.38
CA GLY A 42 26.30 -26.72 48.35
C GLY A 42 25.51 -26.60 47.06
N GLN A 43 24.79 -25.49 46.82
CA GLN A 43 24.11 -25.20 45.58
C GLN A 43 25.01 -24.40 44.62
N PRO A 44 24.85 -24.49 43.32
CA PRO A 44 25.58 -23.69 42.32
C PRO A 44 25.51 -22.18 42.66
N LEU A 45 26.66 -21.54 42.81
CA LEU A 45 26.72 -20.10 43.01
C LEU A 45 26.43 -19.36 41.71
N LEU A 46 25.23 -18.83 41.60
CA LEU A 46 24.76 -18.14 40.39
C LEU A 46 25.19 -16.65 40.43
N VAL A 47 25.84 -16.22 39.35
CA VAL A 47 26.22 -14.81 39.12
C VAL A 47 25.22 -14.18 38.20
N GLU A 48 24.53 -13.12 38.64
CA GLU A 48 23.61 -12.34 37.84
C GLU A 48 24.38 -11.48 36.83
N GLY A 49 24.00 -11.58 35.56
CA GLY A 49 24.55 -10.76 34.47
C GLY A 49 23.44 -10.00 33.74
N LYS A 50 23.53 -8.68 33.73
CA LYS A 50 22.63 -7.81 32.94
C LYS A 50 22.89 -7.99 31.47
N LYS A 51 21.82 -8.17 30.68
CA LYS A 51 21.83 -8.35 29.24
C LYS A 51 20.85 -7.39 28.56
N GLY A 52 20.97 -7.28 27.24
CA GLY A 52 20.14 -6.39 26.43
C GLY A 52 20.61 -4.93 26.51
N PHE A 53 19.68 -4.02 26.47
CA PHE A 53 19.97 -2.59 26.52
C PHE A 53 20.30 -2.13 27.96
N SER A 54 21.10 -1.08 28.08
CA SER A 54 21.48 -0.54 29.40
C SER A 54 20.32 0.07 30.17
N ASP A 55 19.34 0.59 29.45
CA ASP A 55 18.17 1.31 29.95
C ASP A 55 16.91 0.91 29.18
N PRO A 56 15.73 1.03 29.80
CA PRO A 56 14.47 0.84 29.08
C PRO A 56 14.28 1.91 28.02
N ARG A 57 13.72 1.49 26.87
CA ARG A 57 13.41 2.37 25.74
C ARG A 57 12.13 1.98 25.04
N LEU A 58 11.43 2.98 24.53
CA LEU A 58 10.15 2.84 23.86
C LEU A 58 10.20 3.53 22.50
N THR A 59 9.76 2.80 21.48
CA THR A 59 9.42 3.35 20.16
C THR A 59 7.95 3.12 19.91
N GLU A 60 7.22 4.15 19.58
CA GLU A 60 5.84 4.07 19.08
C GLU A 60 5.79 4.68 17.69
N SER A 61 5.18 3.96 16.75
CA SER A 61 5.00 4.43 15.38
C SER A 61 3.58 4.19 14.90
N MET A 62 3.11 5.08 14.04
CA MET A 62 1.82 5.01 13.38
C MET A 62 2.02 5.19 11.88
N GLU A 63 1.31 4.38 11.11
CA GLU A 63 1.15 4.52 9.66
C GLU A 63 -0.34 4.55 9.36
N ASP A 64 -0.76 5.53 8.58
CA ASP A 64 -2.15 5.71 8.16
C ASP A 64 -2.18 5.93 6.64
N ASN A 65 -2.67 4.95 5.87
CA ASN A 65 -2.73 5.01 4.42
C ASN A 65 -4.19 4.89 3.96
N LEU A 66 -4.57 5.73 3.00
CA LEU A 66 -5.88 5.74 2.37
C LEU A 66 -5.73 5.75 0.85
N GLY A 67 -6.17 4.67 0.21
CA GLY A 67 -6.33 4.55 -1.23
C GLY A 67 -7.80 4.72 -1.64
N VAL A 68 -8.05 5.52 -2.65
CA VAL A 68 -9.40 5.68 -3.24
C VAL A 68 -9.30 5.48 -4.75
N LEU A 69 -10.10 4.55 -5.26
CA LEU A 69 -10.29 4.33 -6.69
C LEU A 69 -11.73 4.65 -7.06
N LEU A 70 -11.89 5.51 -8.05
CA LEU A 70 -13.16 5.79 -8.70
C LEU A 70 -13.04 5.46 -10.18
N SER A 71 -13.94 4.65 -10.72
CA SER A 71 -13.96 4.36 -12.15
C SER A 71 -15.38 4.37 -12.72
N GLY A 72 -15.46 4.79 -13.99
CA GLY A 72 -16.66 4.69 -14.81
C GLY A 72 -16.30 4.05 -16.15
N ILE A 73 -17.09 3.06 -16.55
CA ILE A 73 -16.90 2.32 -17.81
C ILE A 73 -18.23 2.29 -18.54
N ALA A 74 -18.20 2.65 -19.83
CA ALA A 74 -19.27 2.43 -20.77
C ALA A 74 -18.84 1.35 -21.77
N SER A 75 -19.66 0.35 -22.00
CA SER A 75 -19.44 -0.67 -23.03
C SER A 75 -20.68 -0.81 -23.90
N TYR A 76 -20.44 -0.96 -25.19
CA TYR A 76 -21.46 -1.15 -26.20
C TYR A 76 -21.11 -2.36 -27.06
N SER A 77 -22.08 -3.25 -27.26
CA SER A 77 -21.93 -4.45 -28.07
C SER A 77 -23.12 -4.57 -28.98
N HIS A 78 -22.86 -4.68 -30.29
CA HIS A 78 -23.92 -4.85 -31.28
C HIS A 78 -23.43 -5.59 -32.53
N THR A 79 -24.29 -6.44 -33.07
CA THR A 79 -24.07 -7.11 -34.35
C THR A 79 -24.89 -6.44 -35.47
N PHE A 80 -24.22 -5.84 -36.43
CA PHE A 80 -24.84 -5.18 -37.57
C PHE A 80 -24.90 -6.14 -38.77
N ALA A 81 -25.99 -6.13 -39.49
CA ALA A 81 -26.18 -6.91 -40.73
C ALA A 81 -25.75 -8.40 -40.62
N GLN A 82 -25.87 -8.99 -39.42
CA GLN A 82 -25.56 -10.38 -39.09
C GLN A 82 -24.07 -10.79 -39.17
N ASP A 83 -23.25 -10.02 -39.86
CA ASP A 83 -21.85 -10.36 -40.15
C ASP A 83 -20.83 -9.42 -39.46
N HIS A 84 -21.27 -8.30 -38.87
CA HIS A 84 -20.40 -7.26 -38.36
C HIS A 84 -20.56 -7.12 -36.85
N ASP A 85 -19.71 -7.76 -36.10
CA ASP A 85 -19.70 -7.65 -34.62
C ASP A 85 -18.82 -6.49 -34.18
N VAL A 86 -19.39 -5.56 -33.43
CA VAL A 86 -18.70 -4.39 -32.87
C VAL A 86 -18.82 -4.39 -31.35
N ASN A 87 -17.68 -4.31 -30.68
CA ASN A 87 -17.63 -4.13 -29.24
C ASN A 87 -16.75 -2.93 -28.91
N ILE A 88 -17.33 -1.94 -28.24
CA ILE A 88 -16.65 -0.70 -27.85
C ILE A 88 -16.66 -0.62 -26.32
N LEU A 89 -15.54 -0.26 -25.75
CA LEU A 89 -15.42 0.06 -24.34
C LEU A 89 -14.67 1.38 -24.21
N ALA A 90 -15.17 2.27 -23.36
CA ALA A 90 -14.48 3.48 -22.95
C ALA A 90 -14.62 3.66 -21.44
N GLY A 91 -13.57 4.10 -20.79
CA GLY A 91 -13.58 4.27 -19.34
C GLY A 91 -12.69 5.41 -18.88
N VAL A 92 -13.00 5.86 -17.67
CA VAL A 92 -12.18 6.79 -16.90
C VAL A 92 -11.94 6.20 -15.51
N GLU A 93 -10.72 6.37 -15.01
CA GLU A 93 -10.33 5.89 -13.69
C GLU A 93 -9.48 6.96 -13.01
N ARG A 94 -9.84 7.26 -11.77
CA ARG A 94 -9.05 8.12 -10.89
C ARG A 94 -8.61 7.30 -9.67
N ILE A 95 -7.29 7.29 -9.42
CA ILE A 95 -6.68 6.67 -8.26
C ILE A 95 -6.02 7.79 -7.46
N THR A 96 -6.28 7.81 -6.16
CA THR A 96 -5.61 8.71 -5.21
C THR A 96 -5.14 7.89 -4.03
N ASP A 97 -3.88 8.07 -3.66
CA ASP A 97 -3.26 7.44 -2.50
C ASP A 97 -2.70 8.53 -1.61
N LYS A 98 -3.01 8.45 -0.32
CA LYS A 98 -2.51 9.35 0.70
C LYS A 98 -2.01 8.53 1.88
N GLY A 99 -0.83 8.88 2.38
CA GLY A 99 -0.26 8.23 3.55
C GLY A 99 0.44 9.22 4.45
N ASP A 100 0.28 9.01 5.74
CA ASP A 100 0.97 9.72 6.81
C ASP A 100 1.61 8.71 7.75
N SER A 101 2.81 9.00 8.22
CA SER A 101 3.47 8.21 9.24
C SER A 101 4.24 9.07 10.21
N PHE A 102 4.28 8.64 11.46
CA PHE A 102 5.18 9.22 12.44
C PHE A 102 5.74 8.15 13.38
N GLU A 103 6.89 8.46 13.98
CA GLU A 103 7.52 7.66 15.01
C GLU A 103 7.98 8.57 16.14
N ALA A 104 7.81 8.12 17.37
CA ALA A 104 8.29 8.77 18.58
C ALA A 104 9.13 7.78 19.40
N TYR A 105 10.28 8.25 19.90
CA TYR A 105 11.24 7.48 20.67
C TYR A 105 11.56 8.16 21.98
N ARG A 106 11.61 7.35 23.05
CA ARG A 106 12.08 7.75 24.37
C ARG A 106 12.96 6.65 24.98
N ARG A 107 13.90 7.07 25.83
CA ARG A 107 14.71 6.19 26.66
C ARG A 107 14.83 6.76 28.08
N TYR A 108 15.63 6.16 28.92
CA TYR A 108 15.87 6.57 30.32
C TYR A 108 14.59 6.61 31.15
N PHE A 109 13.80 5.53 31.08
CA PHE A 109 12.65 5.36 31.93
C PHE A 109 13.09 5.09 33.36
N LEU A 110 12.48 5.80 34.32
CA LEU A 110 12.74 5.59 35.75
C LEU A 110 12.23 4.23 36.24
N SER A 111 11.24 3.66 35.55
CA SER A 111 10.66 2.36 35.88
C SER A 111 10.40 1.57 34.60
N ALA A 112 10.76 0.28 34.63
CA ALA A 112 10.41 -0.64 33.54
C ALA A 112 8.95 -1.12 33.58
N ALA A 113 8.16 -0.66 34.57
CA ALA A 113 6.75 -1.01 34.71
C ALA A 113 5.81 -0.09 33.90
N ILE A 114 6.30 1.08 33.46
CA ILE A 114 5.49 2.07 32.71
C ILE A 114 6.05 2.21 31.32
N ASP A 115 5.36 1.64 30.35
CA ASP A 115 5.70 1.66 28.94
C ASP A 115 4.92 2.75 28.18
N GLN A 116 4.99 4.00 28.65
CA GLN A 116 4.34 5.16 28.07
C GLN A 116 5.36 6.24 27.74
N LEU A 117 5.23 6.90 26.58
CA LEU A 117 6.20 7.91 26.12
C LEU A 117 6.44 9.03 27.17
N PHE A 118 5.39 9.46 27.89
CA PHE A 118 5.52 10.53 28.89
C PHE A 118 6.44 10.16 30.05
N ALA A 119 6.61 8.86 30.34
CA ALA A 119 7.42 8.36 31.46
C ALA A 119 8.91 8.23 31.10
N GLY A 120 9.28 8.39 29.83
CA GLY A 120 10.68 8.40 29.40
C GLY A 120 11.37 9.73 29.66
N GLY A 121 12.71 9.69 29.79
CA GLY A 121 13.55 10.87 29.94
C GLY A 121 13.41 11.83 28.75
N GLN A 122 13.79 13.08 28.97
CA GLN A 122 13.80 14.10 27.92
C GLN A 122 15.10 14.08 27.09
N ASP A 123 16.15 13.49 27.64
CA ASP A 123 17.41 13.33 26.94
C ASP A 123 17.30 12.26 25.86
N GLU A 124 17.94 12.50 24.70
CA GLU A 124 17.94 11.62 23.55
C GLU A 124 16.53 11.22 23.04
N MET A 125 15.54 12.08 23.29
CA MET A 125 14.24 11.89 22.65
C MET A 125 14.36 12.13 21.15
N ASN A 126 13.62 11.35 20.37
CA ASN A 126 13.59 11.50 18.92
C ASN A 126 12.17 11.36 18.39
N ASN A 127 11.90 12.02 17.29
CA ASN A 127 10.70 11.83 16.50
C ASN A 127 11.01 12.01 15.02
N THR A 128 10.24 11.36 14.18
CA THR A 128 10.27 11.53 12.73
C THR A 128 8.88 11.33 12.18
N GLY A 129 8.65 11.82 10.98
CA GLY A 129 7.38 11.65 10.30
C GLY A 129 7.50 12.00 8.83
N THR A 130 6.63 11.43 8.02
CA THR A 130 6.52 11.71 6.59
C THR A 130 5.09 11.56 6.14
N GLY A 131 4.76 12.25 5.04
CA GLY A 131 3.48 12.12 4.38
C GLY A 131 3.67 12.18 2.87
N TYR A 132 2.75 11.56 2.16
CA TYR A 132 2.70 11.61 0.69
C TYR A 132 1.27 11.69 0.20
N GLU A 133 1.10 12.25 -0.97
CA GLU A 133 -0.16 12.25 -1.71
C GLU A 133 0.13 11.98 -3.18
N GLU A 134 -0.56 10.99 -3.73
CA GLU A 134 -0.43 10.56 -5.12
C GLU A 134 -1.77 10.62 -5.82
N ALA A 135 -1.76 11.00 -7.10
CA ALA A 135 -2.95 11.00 -7.93
C ALA A 135 -2.62 10.57 -9.36
N ARG A 136 -3.47 9.70 -9.91
CA ARG A 136 -3.40 9.23 -11.30
C ARG A 136 -4.78 9.36 -11.93
N LEU A 137 -4.81 9.80 -13.18
CA LEU A 137 -6.03 9.88 -13.96
C LEU A 137 -5.81 9.18 -15.30
N ASN A 138 -6.67 8.21 -15.57
CA ASN A 138 -6.58 7.34 -16.74
C ASN A 138 -7.87 7.46 -17.56
N TYR A 139 -7.72 7.70 -18.85
CA TYR A 139 -8.75 7.48 -19.84
C TYR A 139 -8.31 6.31 -20.69
N PHE A 140 -9.20 5.38 -20.95
CA PHE A 140 -8.87 4.18 -21.73
C PHE A 140 -10.04 3.73 -22.58
N GLY A 141 -9.72 3.02 -23.64
CA GLY A 141 -10.74 2.44 -24.48
C GLY A 141 -10.24 1.28 -25.32
N ARG A 142 -11.21 0.55 -25.84
CA ARG A 142 -11.00 -0.58 -26.73
C ARG A 142 -12.12 -0.65 -27.76
N VAL A 143 -11.76 -0.91 -28.98
CA VAL A 143 -12.70 -1.21 -30.04
C VAL A 143 -12.32 -2.55 -30.65
N ASN A 144 -13.23 -3.51 -30.59
CA ASN A 144 -13.12 -4.80 -31.26
C ASN A 144 -14.11 -4.83 -32.41
N TYR A 145 -13.65 -5.26 -33.57
CA TYR A 145 -14.45 -5.48 -34.72
C TYR A 145 -14.18 -6.86 -35.31
N ALA A 146 -15.24 -7.62 -35.54
CA ALA A 146 -15.15 -8.91 -36.24
C ALA A 146 -16.06 -8.92 -37.44
N TYR A 147 -15.52 -9.33 -38.58
CA TYR A 147 -16.27 -9.55 -39.80
C TYR A 147 -16.40 -11.04 -40.08
N LYS A 148 -17.66 -11.52 -40.13
CA LYS A 148 -18.03 -12.94 -40.29
C LYS A 148 -17.34 -13.87 -39.31
N SER A 149 -17.07 -13.36 -38.09
CA SER A 149 -16.31 -14.07 -37.05
C SER A 149 -14.93 -14.60 -37.51
N LYS A 150 -14.43 -14.10 -38.65
CA LYS A 150 -13.23 -14.60 -39.34
C LYS A 150 -12.10 -13.57 -39.35
N TYR A 151 -12.41 -12.33 -39.67
CA TYR A 151 -11.44 -11.23 -39.69
C TYR A 151 -11.61 -10.40 -38.40
N LEU A 152 -10.59 -10.34 -37.59
CA LEU A 152 -10.62 -9.71 -36.26
C LEU A 152 -9.69 -8.51 -36.26
N VAL A 153 -10.17 -7.38 -35.76
CA VAL A 153 -9.38 -6.16 -35.55
C VAL A 153 -9.65 -5.67 -34.14
N GLU A 154 -8.60 -5.39 -33.42
CA GLU A 154 -8.70 -4.74 -32.12
C GLU A 154 -7.85 -3.48 -32.08
N PHE A 155 -8.40 -2.38 -31.58
CA PHE A 155 -7.69 -1.15 -31.26
C PHE A 155 -7.88 -0.85 -29.77
N VAL A 156 -6.79 -0.71 -29.05
CA VAL A 156 -6.77 -0.31 -27.64
C VAL A 156 -6.02 1.00 -27.49
N TRP A 157 -6.43 1.81 -26.54
CA TRP A 157 -5.73 3.04 -26.22
C TRP A 157 -5.83 3.37 -24.73
N ARG A 158 -4.81 4.05 -24.24
CA ARG A 158 -4.78 4.61 -22.90
C ARG A 158 -4.16 6.01 -22.94
N TYR A 159 -4.81 6.96 -22.27
CA TYR A 159 -4.32 8.30 -22.05
C TYR A 159 -4.21 8.49 -20.54
N GLN A 160 -2.99 8.45 -20.03
CA GLN A 160 -2.71 8.38 -18.59
C GLN A 160 -1.93 9.60 -18.12
N GLY A 161 -2.43 10.23 -17.05
CA GLY A 161 -1.74 11.26 -16.30
C GLY A 161 -1.27 10.77 -14.94
N SER A 162 -0.05 11.16 -14.54
CA SER A 162 0.53 10.86 -13.23
C SER A 162 1.08 12.12 -12.57
N TYR A 163 0.96 12.19 -11.26
CA TYR A 163 1.48 13.28 -10.43
C TYR A 163 3.01 13.42 -10.47
N ILE A 164 3.73 12.34 -10.81
CA ILE A 164 5.20 12.27 -10.86
C ILE A 164 5.77 13.20 -11.94
N PHE A 165 5.01 13.46 -13.01
CA PHE A 165 5.46 14.24 -14.14
C PHE A 165 5.07 15.72 -13.99
N ASP A 166 5.94 16.61 -14.51
CA ASP A 166 5.66 18.04 -14.57
C ASP A 166 4.37 18.35 -15.37
N ARG A 167 3.76 19.50 -15.09
CA ARG A 167 2.47 19.91 -15.68
C ARG A 167 2.43 19.85 -17.20
N SER A 168 3.55 20.16 -17.86
CA SER A 168 3.67 20.16 -19.31
C SER A 168 3.66 18.76 -19.95
N ASN A 169 4.12 17.73 -19.20
CA ASN A 169 4.29 16.34 -19.70
C ASN A 169 3.53 15.32 -18.86
N LYS A 170 2.47 15.77 -18.20
CA LYS A 170 1.74 14.96 -17.21
C LYS A 170 1.00 13.78 -17.81
N PHE A 171 0.62 13.88 -19.10
CA PHE A 171 -0.18 12.86 -19.79
C PHE A 171 0.61 12.22 -20.91
N GLY A 172 0.51 10.88 -21.02
CA GLY A 172 1.02 10.07 -22.12
C GLY A 172 -0.10 9.33 -22.83
N PHE A 173 0.03 9.16 -24.15
CA PHE A 173 -0.90 8.38 -24.96
C PHE A 173 -0.24 7.08 -25.41
N PHE A 174 -0.94 5.95 -25.21
CA PHE A 174 -0.44 4.59 -25.45
C PHE A 174 -1.44 3.82 -26.31
N PRO A 175 -1.31 3.85 -27.65
CA PRO A 175 -2.16 3.07 -28.54
C PRO A 175 -1.60 1.66 -28.76
N GLY A 176 -2.49 0.72 -29.10
CA GLY A 176 -2.16 -0.63 -29.51
C GLY A 176 -3.15 -1.12 -30.58
N ILE A 177 -2.70 -1.94 -31.51
CA ILE A 177 -3.52 -2.56 -32.54
C ILE A 177 -3.20 -4.05 -32.64
N SER A 178 -4.23 -4.86 -32.84
CA SER A 178 -4.13 -6.30 -33.04
C SER A 178 -4.98 -6.72 -34.25
N LEU A 179 -4.48 -7.65 -35.02
CA LEU A 179 -5.18 -8.23 -36.18
C LEU A 179 -5.22 -9.74 -36.03
N GLY A 180 -6.34 -10.37 -36.36
CA GLY A 180 -6.54 -11.81 -36.32
C GLY A 180 -7.31 -12.35 -37.50
N TYR A 181 -7.01 -13.60 -37.85
CA TYR A 181 -7.73 -14.35 -38.88
C TYR A 181 -8.01 -15.77 -38.38
N VAL A 182 -9.27 -16.17 -38.44
CA VAL A 182 -9.71 -17.52 -38.06
C VAL A 182 -9.69 -18.40 -39.30
N ILE A 183 -8.97 -19.49 -39.26
CA ILE A 183 -8.77 -20.46 -40.34
C ILE A 183 -9.91 -21.49 -40.31
#